data_7e206a9a72f47294366bb70899ed2066
#
_entry.id   7e206a9a72f47294366bb70899ed2066
#
_cell.length_a   1.000
_cell.length_b   1.000
_cell.length_c   1.000
_cell.angle_alpha   90.00
_cell.angle_beta   90.00
_cell.angle_gamma   90.00
#
_symmetry.space_group_name_H-M   'P 1'
#
loop_
_entity.id
_entity.type
_entity.pdbx_description
1 polymer ?
#
loop_
_entity_poly.entity_id
_entity_poly.type
_entity_poly.pdbx_seq_one_letter_code
_entity_poly.pdbx_strand_id
1 'polypeptide(L)'
;MKEKFQNDLKRFYELVGDRQKELGEYFSIVEQKEYDKRIETLIDTFLESVELTLVRENRVAALTRLINLRDEQLVQALEKENKDALFIAQAKEKAYLWVKEFYLKRHQMLLEQLEKEWLFSAFYRRILRGVHEVGLVMSTWQSRWTEHIINTINPLLELEYNKDEQAIASMLHEKGLYDPDTSGNDGDRSYSVLEKVAGGYEAKAYALAFPEDVLHVKSALSSLVDDLSEMEDPDFGQEKAYISYFKALEEAFGEEDRSKLIEKWADVDRKWMDVTTPIQIGHPLEYYEDHYKKAVALEWDVRLSRPEEHDVNQTYERIHNAFTTLFKESGSENSALKEGVLANLKRVQLYIGRPALFYAAEFNGLFSAQVVPNDEVVSSERGKKIFAFADNVLDSQRAKPFLKIHQTVFGKDFMDHEREIIFHQPELWHKVYEVSTIGHEFGHILWMDGDTETKMNQSGVFKNIEEFKATTGGLVAFFLDEDASLKTALLSDTIKRSVGLIGWMKTGEVEPYYCEGLIHLSGLFESGVLRFDETLHIDASDEAYEKLKTWYVQTYQNLAAHYLAKKDAKLFLEQFARKNEEGYYVPMNRTVNAFVSYYWELHQDMGREIDESIQRSDWL
;
A
#
# COMPACT_ATOMS: atom_id res chain seq x y z
N MET A 1 -24.94 -3.52 -25.30
CA MET A 1 -24.61 -4.01 -23.96
C MET A 1 -23.33 -3.36 -23.47
N LYS A 2 -22.19 -3.52 -24.14
CA LYS A 2 -20.92 -2.85 -23.70
C LYS A 2 -21.03 -1.33 -23.54
N GLU A 3 -21.74 -0.62 -24.41
CA GLU A 3 -21.95 0.83 -24.30
C GLU A 3 -22.76 1.21 -23.04
N LYS A 4 -23.81 0.43 -22.70
CA LYS A 4 -24.55 0.64 -21.45
C LYS A 4 -23.65 0.40 -20.25
N PHE A 5 -22.89 -0.70 -20.25
CA PHE A 5 -21.95 -1.00 -19.16
C PHE A 5 -20.93 0.12 -18.98
N GLN A 6 -20.35 0.67 -20.04
CA GLN A 6 -19.40 1.79 -19.97
C GLN A 6 -20.04 3.06 -19.38
N ASN A 7 -21.26 3.38 -19.76
CA ASN A 7 -22.00 4.51 -19.18
C ASN A 7 -22.31 4.29 -17.70
N ASP A 8 -22.70 3.08 -17.33
CA ASP A 8 -22.97 2.70 -15.94
C ASP A 8 -21.67 2.73 -15.09
N LEU A 9 -20.56 2.25 -15.65
CA LEU A 9 -19.25 2.32 -15.01
C LEU A 9 -18.81 3.77 -14.78
N LYS A 10 -18.98 4.63 -15.79
CA LYS A 10 -18.70 6.06 -15.66
C LYS A 10 -19.53 6.69 -14.54
N ARG A 11 -20.82 6.40 -14.51
CA ARG A 11 -21.72 6.90 -13.48
C ARG A 11 -21.33 6.41 -12.08
N PHE A 12 -21.00 5.12 -11.96
CA PHE A 12 -20.53 4.56 -10.68
C PHE A 12 -19.21 5.20 -10.24
N TYR A 13 -18.29 5.38 -11.16
CA TYR A 13 -17.00 6.03 -10.89
C TYR A 13 -17.18 7.48 -10.39
N GLU A 14 -18.10 8.23 -11.01
CA GLU A 14 -18.48 9.58 -10.59
C GLU A 14 -19.07 9.57 -9.16
N LEU A 15 -20.02 8.66 -8.88
CA LEU A 15 -20.64 8.54 -7.55
C LEU A 15 -19.62 8.26 -6.45
N VAL A 16 -18.62 7.42 -6.72
CA VAL A 16 -17.51 7.15 -5.77
C VAL A 16 -16.66 8.41 -5.60
N GLY A 17 -16.30 9.09 -6.68
CA GLY A 17 -15.52 10.33 -6.64
C GLY A 17 -16.22 11.46 -5.87
N ASP A 18 -17.52 11.65 -6.10
CA ASP A 18 -18.32 12.67 -5.40
C ASP A 18 -18.36 12.42 -3.87
N ARG A 19 -18.46 11.14 -3.46
CA ARG A 19 -18.41 10.75 -2.05
C ARG A 19 -17.04 10.98 -1.42
N GLN A 20 -15.97 10.77 -2.18
CA GLN A 20 -14.61 11.07 -1.70
C GLN A 20 -14.39 12.58 -1.54
N LYS A 21 -14.88 13.39 -2.49
CA LYS A 21 -14.85 14.86 -2.38
C LYS A 21 -15.65 15.35 -1.18
N GLU A 22 -16.86 14.81 -0.96
CA GLU A 22 -17.67 15.12 0.23
C GLU A 22 -16.90 14.87 1.53
N LEU A 23 -16.16 13.74 1.63
CA LEU A 23 -15.30 13.46 2.78
C LEU A 23 -14.15 14.46 2.91
N GLY A 24 -13.57 14.91 1.80
CA GLY A 24 -12.55 15.95 1.78
C GLY A 24 -13.02 17.26 2.43
N GLU A 25 -14.30 17.62 2.27
CA GLU A 25 -14.88 18.82 2.88
C GLU A 25 -14.94 18.75 4.42
N TYR A 26 -14.80 17.57 5.02
CA TYR A 26 -14.75 17.43 6.48
C TYR A 26 -13.56 18.15 7.11
N PHE A 27 -12.46 18.36 6.37
CA PHE A 27 -11.34 19.15 6.85
C PHE A 27 -11.67 20.64 7.07
N SER A 28 -12.80 21.14 6.55
CA SER A 28 -13.28 22.51 6.79
C SER A 28 -13.38 22.87 8.28
N ILE A 29 -13.68 21.91 9.16
CA ILE A 29 -13.79 22.15 10.62
C ILE A 29 -12.47 22.58 11.27
N VAL A 30 -11.35 22.31 10.62
CA VAL A 30 -10.00 22.69 11.11
C VAL A 30 -9.37 23.82 10.27
N GLU A 31 -9.93 24.14 9.11
CA GLU A 31 -9.39 25.16 8.20
C GLU A 31 -10.19 26.47 8.22
N GLN A 32 -11.51 26.39 8.36
CA GLN A 32 -12.43 27.50 8.13
C GLN A 32 -13.04 28.03 9.45
N LYS A 33 -13.45 29.30 9.45
CA LYS A 33 -14.16 29.91 10.58
C LYS A 33 -15.63 29.51 10.63
N GLU A 34 -16.21 29.26 9.46
CA GLU A 34 -17.60 28.82 9.31
C GLU A 34 -17.60 27.43 8.67
N TYR A 35 -18.17 26.44 9.32
CA TYR A 35 -18.18 25.05 8.90
C TYR A 35 -19.45 24.33 9.41
N ASP A 36 -19.72 23.13 8.90
CA ASP A 36 -20.84 22.31 9.34
C ASP A 36 -20.62 21.74 10.75
N LYS A 37 -21.42 22.22 11.70
CA LYS A 37 -21.38 21.78 13.11
C LYS A 37 -21.66 20.29 13.30
N ARG A 38 -22.34 19.64 12.36
CA ARG A 38 -22.59 18.19 12.41
C ARG A 38 -21.29 17.41 12.22
N ILE A 39 -20.41 17.89 11.34
CA ILE A 39 -19.09 17.28 11.12
C ILE A 39 -18.22 17.45 12.37
N GLU A 40 -18.20 18.65 12.97
CA GLU A 40 -17.47 18.88 14.23
C GLU A 40 -17.95 17.92 15.31
N THR A 41 -19.27 17.82 15.52
CA THR A 41 -19.86 16.90 16.52
C THR A 41 -19.47 15.44 16.24
N LEU A 42 -19.46 15.03 14.96
CA LEU A 42 -19.05 13.67 14.56
C LEU A 42 -17.61 13.39 14.94
N ILE A 43 -16.71 14.31 14.63
CA ILE A 43 -15.26 14.19 14.92
C ILE A 43 -14.97 14.28 16.42
N ASP A 44 -15.66 15.17 17.14
CA ASP A 44 -15.52 15.28 18.59
C ASP A 44 -16.01 13.99 19.29
N THR A 45 -17.12 13.40 18.83
CA THR A 45 -17.59 12.09 19.33
C THR A 45 -16.55 10.98 19.08
N PHE A 46 -15.89 11.00 17.92
CA PHE A 46 -14.79 10.07 17.66
C PHE A 46 -13.63 10.28 18.64
N LEU A 47 -13.17 11.53 18.84
CA LEU A 47 -12.10 11.86 19.78
C LEU A 47 -12.45 11.45 21.22
N GLU A 48 -13.68 11.70 21.67
CA GLU A 48 -14.16 11.25 22.98
C GLU A 48 -14.11 9.71 23.11
N SER A 49 -14.43 8.97 22.05
CA SER A 49 -14.41 7.51 22.06
C SER A 49 -13.02 6.92 22.27
N VAL A 50 -11.98 7.62 21.80
CA VAL A 50 -10.57 7.25 21.97
C VAL A 50 -9.86 8.03 23.08
N GLU A 51 -10.62 8.81 23.86
CA GLU A 51 -10.16 9.56 25.03
C GLU A 51 -9.03 10.56 24.74
N LEU A 52 -9.14 11.27 23.60
CA LEU A 52 -8.29 12.39 23.23
C LEU A 52 -8.96 13.74 23.53
N THR A 53 -8.16 14.74 23.86
CA THR A 53 -8.66 16.11 24.09
C THR A 53 -9.21 16.72 22.80
N LEU A 54 -10.29 17.54 22.94
CA LEU A 54 -10.96 18.20 21.82
C LEU A 54 -10.21 19.46 21.36
N VAL A 55 -9.00 19.26 20.86
CA VAL A 55 -8.15 20.34 20.31
C VAL A 55 -8.03 20.19 18.80
N ARG A 56 -7.65 21.28 18.12
CA ARG A 56 -7.57 21.32 16.66
C ARG A 56 -6.63 20.26 16.08
N GLU A 57 -5.46 20.07 16.68
CA GLU A 57 -4.46 19.10 16.26
C GLU A 57 -4.98 17.67 16.34
N ASN A 58 -5.74 17.35 17.38
CA ASN A 58 -6.37 16.04 17.53
C ASN A 58 -7.52 15.85 16.52
N ARG A 59 -8.27 16.91 16.18
CA ARG A 59 -9.25 16.86 15.08
C ARG A 59 -8.59 16.57 13.73
N VAL A 60 -7.39 17.11 13.47
CA VAL A 60 -6.62 16.74 12.25
C VAL A 60 -6.26 15.26 12.26
N ALA A 61 -5.80 14.72 13.39
CA ALA A 61 -5.50 13.31 13.52
C ALA A 61 -6.74 12.42 13.32
N ALA A 62 -7.88 12.81 13.90
CA ALA A 62 -9.16 12.11 13.72
C ALA A 62 -9.64 12.12 12.26
N LEU A 63 -9.57 13.28 11.59
CA LEU A 63 -9.91 13.43 10.17
C LEU A 63 -8.99 12.59 9.28
N THR A 64 -7.69 12.57 9.56
CA THR A 64 -6.72 11.75 8.84
C THR A 64 -7.04 10.26 9.03
N ARG A 65 -7.36 9.84 10.25
CA ARG A 65 -7.78 8.46 10.53
C ARG A 65 -9.06 8.08 9.79
N LEU A 66 -10.05 8.97 9.77
CA LEU A 66 -11.34 8.70 9.14
C LEU A 66 -11.27 8.75 7.61
N ILE A 67 -10.63 9.78 7.04
CA ILE A 67 -10.69 10.07 5.60
C ILE A 67 -9.57 9.37 4.83
N ASN A 68 -8.37 9.37 5.39
CA ASN A 68 -7.19 8.75 4.78
C ASN A 68 -6.91 7.34 5.31
N LEU A 69 -7.67 6.87 6.29
CA LEU A 69 -7.55 5.55 6.92
C LEU A 69 -6.14 5.29 7.51
N ARG A 70 -5.50 6.34 8.05
CA ARG A 70 -4.13 6.29 8.57
C ARG A 70 -4.10 6.52 10.07
N ASP A 71 -3.43 5.61 10.80
CA ASP A 71 -3.34 5.61 12.26
C ASP A 71 -2.23 6.49 12.83
N GLU A 72 -1.19 6.77 12.06
CA GLU A 72 0.08 7.31 12.57
C GLU A 72 -0.12 8.62 13.35
N GLN A 73 -0.95 9.53 12.84
CA GLN A 73 -1.24 10.78 13.53
C GLN A 73 -2.09 10.59 14.80
N LEU A 74 -2.98 9.59 14.79
CA LEU A 74 -3.76 9.23 15.97
C LEU A 74 -2.86 8.66 17.07
N VAL A 75 -1.95 7.75 16.71
CA VAL A 75 -0.96 7.17 17.64
C VAL A 75 -0.07 8.27 18.23
N GLN A 76 0.50 9.14 17.39
CA GLN A 76 1.31 10.28 17.86
C GLN A 76 0.52 11.23 18.80
N ALA A 77 -0.78 11.43 18.56
CA ALA A 77 -1.61 12.24 19.44
C ALA A 77 -1.78 11.58 20.82
N LEU A 78 -2.00 10.27 20.84
CA LEU A 78 -2.12 9.47 22.09
C LEU A 78 -0.79 9.48 22.86
N GLU A 79 0.34 9.28 22.18
CA GLU A 79 1.67 9.34 22.79
C GLU A 79 1.96 10.73 23.40
N LYS A 80 1.62 11.81 22.70
CA LYS A 80 1.78 13.19 23.18
C LYS A 80 0.94 13.45 24.44
N GLU A 81 -0.20 12.78 24.60
CA GLU A 81 -1.01 12.79 25.84
C GLU A 81 -0.56 11.75 26.87
N ASN A 82 0.65 11.15 26.70
CA ASN A 82 1.27 10.19 27.61
C ASN A 82 0.43 8.92 27.84
N LYS A 83 -0.29 8.46 26.83
CA LYS A 83 -0.99 7.17 26.88
C LYS A 83 0.03 6.04 26.71
N ASP A 84 -0.14 4.96 27.45
CA ASP A 84 0.74 3.79 27.35
C ASP A 84 0.40 2.90 26.14
N ALA A 85 1.25 1.95 25.82
CA ALA A 85 1.12 1.07 24.68
C ALA A 85 -0.18 0.24 24.69
N LEU A 86 -0.63 -0.22 25.86
CA LEU A 86 -1.86 -0.98 26.01
C LEU A 86 -3.08 -0.10 25.69
N PHE A 87 -3.08 1.13 26.20
CA PHE A 87 -4.13 2.10 25.92
C PHE A 87 -4.17 2.43 24.42
N ILE A 88 -3.00 2.65 23.80
CA ILE A 88 -2.90 2.94 22.35
C ILE A 88 -3.47 1.79 21.52
N ALA A 89 -3.15 0.53 21.85
CA ALA A 89 -3.73 -0.63 21.16
C ALA A 89 -5.27 -0.67 21.28
N GLN A 90 -5.81 -0.40 22.47
CA GLN A 90 -7.26 -0.33 22.69
C GLN A 90 -7.91 0.85 21.95
N ALA A 91 -7.24 2.00 21.87
CA ALA A 91 -7.72 3.17 21.14
C ALA A 91 -7.73 2.92 19.62
N LYS A 92 -6.71 2.23 19.09
CA LYS A 92 -6.68 1.78 17.68
C LYS A 92 -7.86 0.87 17.36
N GLU A 93 -8.18 -0.10 18.21
CA GLU A 93 -9.32 -0.98 18.03
C GLU A 93 -10.67 -0.20 18.08
N LYS A 94 -10.84 0.71 19.04
CA LYS A 94 -12.01 1.60 19.09
C LYS A 94 -12.13 2.43 17.80
N ALA A 95 -11.01 2.97 17.32
CA ALA A 95 -10.95 3.73 16.07
C ALA A 95 -11.31 2.87 14.85
N TYR A 96 -10.80 1.62 14.78
CA TYR A 96 -11.17 0.66 13.75
C TYR A 96 -12.67 0.39 13.73
N LEU A 97 -13.27 0.07 14.87
CA LEU A 97 -14.70 -0.22 14.97
C LEU A 97 -15.55 0.97 14.53
N TRP A 98 -15.15 2.19 14.91
CA TRP A 98 -15.85 3.41 14.54
C TRP A 98 -15.75 3.69 13.03
N VAL A 99 -14.56 3.58 12.44
CA VAL A 99 -14.32 3.74 11.00
C VAL A 99 -15.05 2.68 10.21
N LYS A 100 -15.01 1.41 10.65
CA LYS A 100 -15.77 0.30 10.07
C LYS A 100 -17.26 0.63 9.97
N GLU A 101 -17.90 1.02 11.06
CA GLU A 101 -19.32 1.34 11.08
C GLU A 101 -19.65 2.52 10.14
N PHE A 102 -18.81 3.55 10.15
CA PHE A 102 -18.96 4.71 9.28
C PHE A 102 -18.94 4.33 7.80
N TYR A 103 -17.96 3.54 7.36
CA TYR A 103 -17.83 3.17 5.95
C TYR A 103 -18.84 2.10 5.52
N LEU A 104 -19.13 1.10 6.35
CA LEU A 104 -20.13 0.09 6.01
C LEU A 104 -21.50 0.72 5.72
N LYS A 105 -21.90 1.72 6.50
CA LYS A 105 -23.11 2.49 6.23
C LYS A 105 -23.04 3.25 4.90
N ARG A 106 -21.90 3.85 4.57
CA ARG A 106 -21.68 4.56 3.30
C ARG A 106 -21.67 3.60 2.11
N HIS A 107 -21.09 2.42 2.24
CA HIS A 107 -21.11 1.37 1.22
C HIS A 107 -22.53 0.88 0.95
N GLN A 108 -23.31 0.63 2.00
CA GLN A 108 -24.73 0.25 1.85
C GLN A 108 -25.52 1.34 1.10
N MET A 109 -25.36 2.61 1.46
CA MET A 109 -26.00 3.73 0.77
C MET A 109 -25.57 3.84 -0.72
N LEU A 110 -24.33 3.50 -1.05
CA LEU A 110 -23.83 3.49 -2.42
C LEU A 110 -24.50 2.38 -3.23
N LEU A 111 -24.61 1.17 -2.67
CA LEU A 111 -25.30 0.05 -3.31
C LEU A 111 -26.79 0.34 -3.54
N GLU A 112 -27.46 0.94 -2.58
CA GLU A 112 -28.85 1.38 -2.72
C GLU A 112 -29.02 2.42 -3.85
N GLN A 113 -28.02 3.33 -4.01
CA GLN A 113 -28.03 4.30 -5.11
C GLN A 113 -27.85 3.61 -6.47
N LEU A 114 -26.94 2.62 -6.59
CA LEU A 114 -26.75 1.85 -7.81
C LEU A 114 -28.04 1.12 -8.23
N GLU A 115 -28.75 0.54 -7.27
CA GLU A 115 -30.03 -0.12 -7.52
C GLU A 115 -31.12 0.85 -7.94
N LYS A 116 -31.24 1.98 -7.27
CA LYS A 116 -32.21 3.04 -7.58
C LYS A 116 -32.01 3.59 -8.98
N GLU A 117 -30.76 3.74 -9.43
CA GLU A 117 -30.40 4.21 -10.77
C GLU A 117 -30.40 3.08 -11.81
N TRP A 118 -30.63 1.82 -11.41
CA TRP A 118 -30.60 0.63 -12.28
C TRP A 118 -29.27 0.48 -13.05
N LEU A 119 -28.17 0.81 -12.40
CA LEU A 119 -26.85 0.66 -12.99
C LEU A 119 -26.48 -0.84 -13.10
N PHE A 120 -25.81 -1.20 -14.18
CA PHE A 120 -25.35 -2.53 -14.52
C PHE A 120 -26.44 -3.60 -14.74
N SER A 121 -26.02 -4.74 -15.25
CA SER A 121 -26.85 -5.95 -15.34
C SER A 121 -27.16 -6.54 -13.96
N ALA A 122 -28.14 -7.44 -13.88
CA ALA A 122 -28.46 -8.16 -12.66
C ALA A 122 -27.23 -8.93 -12.10
N PHE A 123 -26.41 -9.47 -13.01
CA PHE A 123 -25.19 -10.19 -12.68
C PHE A 123 -24.19 -9.30 -11.90
N TYR A 124 -23.83 -8.12 -12.41
CA TYR A 124 -22.91 -7.22 -11.71
C TYR A 124 -23.50 -6.62 -10.44
N ARG A 125 -24.80 -6.33 -10.41
CA ARG A 125 -25.45 -5.91 -9.15
C ARG A 125 -25.38 -7.00 -8.09
N ARG A 126 -25.56 -8.28 -8.47
CA ARG A 126 -25.43 -9.40 -7.52
C ARG A 126 -24.01 -9.58 -7.02
N ILE A 127 -23.00 -9.43 -7.89
CA ILE A 127 -21.58 -9.43 -7.50
C ILE A 127 -21.32 -8.33 -6.46
N LEU A 128 -21.66 -7.08 -6.77
CA LEU A 128 -21.40 -5.94 -5.88
C LEU A 128 -22.07 -6.12 -4.51
N ARG A 129 -23.30 -6.62 -4.48
CA ARG A 129 -24.00 -6.96 -3.24
C ARG A 129 -23.33 -8.12 -2.50
N GLY A 130 -22.95 -9.18 -3.19
CA GLY A 130 -22.27 -10.34 -2.60
C GLY A 130 -20.92 -9.99 -2.02
N VAL A 131 -20.14 -9.15 -2.71
CA VAL A 131 -18.88 -8.63 -2.17
C VAL A 131 -19.12 -7.83 -0.89
N HIS A 132 -20.19 -7.04 -0.83
CA HIS A 132 -20.57 -6.33 0.40
C HIS A 132 -20.94 -7.32 1.53
N GLU A 133 -21.76 -8.33 1.25
CA GLU A 133 -22.16 -9.35 2.22
C GLU A 133 -20.94 -10.09 2.82
N VAL A 134 -20.00 -10.51 1.98
CA VAL A 134 -18.73 -11.11 2.41
C VAL A 134 -17.88 -10.11 3.19
N GLY A 135 -17.82 -8.86 2.74
CA GLY A 135 -17.06 -7.78 3.39
C GLY A 135 -17.56 -7.44 4.79
N LEU A 136 -18.86 -7.51 5.06
CA LEU A 136 -19.44 -7.35 6.40
C LEU A 136 -18.88 -8.38 7.37
N VAL A 137 -18.84 -9.64 6.95
CA VAL A 137 -18.32 -10.76 7.76
C VAL A 137 -16.83 -10.62 7.98
N MET A 138 -16.05 -10.39 6.92
CA MET A 138 -14.60 -10.20 7.01
C MET A 138 -14.22 -9.01 7.90
N SER A 139 -14.95 -7.91 7.83
CA SER A 139 -14.72 -6.72 8.68
C SER A 139 -14.97 -6.99 10.16
N THR A 140 -15.84 -7.94 10.47
CA THR A 140 -16.10 -8.36 11.84
C THR A 140 -15.01 -9.34 12.32
N TRP A 141 -14.56 -10.22 11.44
CA TRP A 141 -13.47 -11.15 11.74
C TRP A 141 -12.13 -10.42 11.93
N GLN A 142 -11.84 -9.36 11.17
CA GLN A 142 -10.59 -8.61 11.27
C GLN A 142 -10.29 -8.13 12.71
N SER A 143 -11.29 -7.70 13.48
CA SER A 143 -11.08 -7.35 14.88
C SER A 143 -10.57 -8.53 15.72
N ARG A 144 -11.10 -9.73 15.51
CA ARG A 144 -10.65 -10.94 16.21
C ARG A 144 -9.27 -11.40 15.74
N TRP A 145 -8.99 -11.25 14.46
CA TRP A 145 -7.67 -11.49 13.87
C TRP A 145 -6.61 -10.57 14.52
N THR A 146 -6.89 -9.27 14.57
CA THR A 146 -6.02 -8.26 15.19
C THR A 146 -5.80 -8.55 16.68
N GLU A 147 -6.87 -8.83 17.42
CA GLU A 147 -6.77 -9.14 18.86
C GLU A 147 -5.94 -10.40 19.11
N HIS A 148 -6.16 -11.46 18.32
CA HIS A 148 -5.44 -12.72 18.49
C HIS A 148 -3.95 -12.60 18.15
N ILE A 149 -3.62 -12.01 17.01
CA ILE A 149 -2.25 -11.99 16.50
C ILE A 149 -1.49 -10.79 17.02
N ILE A 150 -1.99 -9.57 16.72
CA ILE A 150 -1.25 -8.33 16.95
C ILE A 150 -1.25 -7.96 18.44
N ASN A 151 -2.39 -8.11 19.10
CA ASN A 151 -2.52 -7.67 20.50
C ASN A 151 -2.24 -8.78 21.53
N THR A 152 -2.21 -10.05 21.12
CA THR A 152 -2.00 -11.18 22.04
C THR A 152 -0.73 -11.96 21.74
N ILE A 153 -0.62 -12.59 20.57
CA ILE A 153 0.49 -13.52 20.28
C ILE A 153 1.81 -12.79 20.07
N ASN A 154 1.82 -11.72 19.26
CA ASN A 154 3.05 -10.98 18.98
C ASN A 154 3.68 -10.37 20.26
N PRO A 155 2.93 -9.71 21.16
CA PRO A 155 3.47 -9.26 22.45
C PRO A 155 3.98 -10.39 23.36
N LEU A 156 3.36 -11.58 23.32
CA LEU A 156 3.86 -12.73 24.05
C LEU A 156 5.21 -13.23 23.51
N LEU A 157 5.36 -13.28 22.18
CA LEU A 157 6.65 -13.61 21.55
C LEU A 157 7.72 -12.60 21.92
N GLU A 158 7.43 -11.32 21.86
CA GLU A 158 8.34 -10.25 22.24
C GLU A 158 8.79 -10.36 23.70
N LEU A 159 7.86 -10.63 24.59
CA LEU A 159 8.17 -10.80 26.02
C LEU A 159 9.03 -12.03 26.27
N GLU A 160 8.72 -13.17 25.64
CA GLU A 160 9.43 -14.43 25.86
C GLU A 160 10.83 -14.45 25.26
N TYR A 161 11.04 -13.72 24.17
CA TYR A 161 12.31 -13.65 23.44
C TYR A 161 13.03 -12.30 23.59
N ASN A 162 12.62 -11.44 24.53
CA ASN A 162 13.22 -10.12 24.79
C ASN A 162 13.31 -9.25 23.51
N LYS A 163 12.30 -9.33 22.64
CA LYS A 163 12.24 -8.64 21.32
C LYS A 163 13.38 -9.04 20.37
N ASP A 164 13.99 -10.19 20.56
CA ASP A 164 14.98 -10.74 19.63
C ASP A 164 14.27 -11.39 18.44
N GLU A 165 14.09 -10.62 17.37
CA GLU A 165 13.42 -11.04 16.14
C GLU A 165 14.06 -12.30 15.52
N GLN A 166 15.40 -12.39 15.57
CA GLN A 166 16.11 -13.53 15.01
C GLN A 166 15.89 -14.80 15.85
N ALA A 167 15.82 -14.68 17.16
CA ALA A 167 15.48 -15.79 18.04
C ALA A 167 14.03 -16.26 17.83
N ILE A 168 13.08 -15.32 17.63
CA ILE A 168 11.69 -15.65 17.30
C ILE A 168 11.62 -16.39 15.97
N ALA A 169 12.23 -15.85 14.92
CA ALA A 169 12.25 -16.46 13.58
C ALA A 169 12.89 -17.87 13.60
N SER A 170 14.00 -18.03 14.31
CA SER A 170 14.66 -19.33 14.49
C SER A 170 13.75 -20.34 15.19
N MET A 171 13.06 -19.93 16.25
CA MET A 171 12.10 -20.79 16.96
C MET A 171 10.94 -21.20 16.06
N LEU A 172 10.37 -20.28 15.26
CA LEU A 172 9.28 -20.57 14.34
C LEU A 172 9.72 -21.57 13.27
N HIS A 173 10.93 -21.39 12.71
CA HIS A 173 11.53 -22.30 11.76
C HIS A 173 11.78 -23.70 12.36
N GLU A 174 12.52 -23.79 13.46
CA GLU A 174 12.90 -25.05 14.10
C GLU A 174 11.70 -25.91 14.51
N LYS A 175 10.59 -25.25 14.88
CA LYS A 175 9.34 -25.94 15.25
C LYS A 175 8.38 -26.16 14.06
N GLY A 176 8.76 -25.76 12.83
CA GLY A 176 7.92 -25.90 11.65
C GLY A 176 6.59 -25.15 11.78
N LEU A 177 6.61 -23.94 12.32
CA LEU A 177 5.40 -23.15 12.60
C LEU A 177 4.99 -22.25 11.44
N TYR A 178 5.88 -21.98 10.47
CA TYR A 178 5.48 -21.38 9.19
C TYR A 178 4.64 -22.34 8.36
N ASP A 179 3.79 -21.81 7.49
CA ASP A 179 3.08 -22.65 6.53
C ASP A 179 4.07 -23.09 5.45
N PRO A 180 4.13 -24.39 5.13
CA PRO A 180 5.12 -24.89 4.17
C PRO A 180 4.68 -24.55 2.73
N ASP A 181 5.64 -24.15 1.90
CA ASP A 181 5.47 -24.07 0.46
C ASP A 181 5.33 -25.46 -0.19
N THR A 182 5.10 -25.51 -1.49
CA THR A 182 4.96 -26.77 -2.24
C THR A 182 6.24 -27.62 -2.25
N SER A 183 7.39 -27.04 -1.90
CA SER A 183 8.68 -27.74 -1.76
C SER A 183 8.97 -28.19 -0.34
N GLY A 184 8.10 -27.83 0.62
CA GLY A 184 8.24 -28.13 2.04
C GLY A 184 9.16 -27.16 2.80
N ASN A 185 9.52 -26.03 2.21
CA ASN A 185 10.24 -24.96 2.90
C ASN A 185 9.24 -24.04 3.63
N ASP A 186 9.77 -23.19 4.53
CA ASP A 186 8.97 -22.14 5.15
C ASP A 186 8.44 -21.19 4.08
N GLY A 187 7.14 -20.97 4.07
CA GLY A 187 6.50 -20.02 3.18
C GLY A 187 6.86 -18.57 3.52
N ASP A 188 6.76 -17.71 2.53
CA ASP A 188 6.95 -16.27 2.67
C ASP A 188 5.74 -15.58 3.33
N ARG A 189 4.62 -16.28 3.43
CA ARG A 189 3.35 -15.88 4.03
C ARG A 189 2.67 -17.05 4.70
N SER A 190 1.70 -16.78 5.57
CA SER A 190 0.95 -17.80 6.30
C SER A 190 -0.56 -17.54 6.27
N TYR A 191 -1.32 -18.60 6.10
CA TYR A 191 -2.78 -18.64 6.22
C TYR A 191 -3.21 -19.41 7.47
N SER A 192 -2.34 -19.40 8.46
CA SER A 192 -2.53 -19.99 9.78
C SER A 192 -1.99 -19.04 10.84
N VAL A 193 -2.47 -19.19 12.07
CA VAL A 193 -2.07 -18.38 13.22
C VAL A 193 -1.39 -19.22 14.29
N LEU A 194 -0.63 -18.59 15.17
CA LEU A 194 -0.09 -19.25 16.35
C LEU A 194 -1.14 -19.25 17.47
N GLU A 195 -1.22 -20.37 18.18
CA GLU A 195 -1.89 -20.47 19.46
C GLU A 195 -0.88 -20.83 20.55
N LYS A 196 -1.02 -20.20 21.72
CA LYS A 196 -0.23 -20.56 22.90
C LYS A 196 -0.78 -21.83 23.51
N VAL A 197 0.07 -22.86 23.61
CA VAL A 197 -0.27 -24.16 24.19
C VAL A 197 0.67 -24.53 25.32
N ALA A 198 0.35 -25.58 26.09
CA ALA A 198 1.24 -26.09 27.12
C ALA A 198 2.58 -26.54 26.50
N GLY A 199 3.64 -25.80 26.79
CA GLY A 199 5.00 -26.09 26.30
C GLY A 199 5.43 -25.32 25.05
N GLY A 200 4.68 -24.33 24.58
CA GLY A 200 5.10 -23.46 23.48
C GLY A 200 3.97 -22.91 22.61
N TYR A 201 4.14 -23.06 21.31
CA TYR A 201 3.18 -22.59 20.30
C TYR A 201 2.82 -23.70 19.33
N GLU A 202 1.61 -23.65 18.82
CA GLU A 202 1.09 -24.48 17.74
C GLU A 202 0.54 -23.58 16.64
N ALA A 203 0.75 -23.95 15.38
CA ALA A 203 0.18 -23.20 14.26
C ALA A 203 -1.11 -23.89 13.79
N LYS A 204 -2.21 -23.11 13.68
CA LYS A 204 -3.52 -23.58 13.25
C LYS A 204 -4.02 -22.82 12.03
N ALA A 205 -4.54 -23.55 11.04
CA ALA A 205 -5.24 -22.96 9.91
C ALA A 205 -6.37 -22.04 10.38
N TYR A 206 -6.69 -21.01 9.60
CA TYR A 206 -7.80 -20.08 9.94
C TYR A 206 -9.12 -20.82 10.17
N ALA A 207 -9.40 -21.89 9.43
CA ALA A 207 -10.60 -22.72 9.61
C ALA A 207 -10.69 -23.34 11.02
N LEU A 208 -9.55 -23.62 11.66
CA LEU A 208 -9.50 -24.20 13.01
C LEU A 208 -9.40 -23.14 14.10
N ALA A 209 -8.69 -22.02 13.83
CA ALA A 209 -8.49 -20.94 14.80
C ALA A 209 -9.72 -20.01 14.90
N PHE A 210 -10.42 -19.79 13.79
CA PHE A 210 -11.59 -18.91 13.67
C PHE A 210 -12.80 -19.61 13.02
N PRO A 211 -13.27 -20.76 13.56
CA PRO A 211 -14.22 -21.63 12.87
C PRO A 211 -15.57 -20.95 12.57
N GLU A 212 -16.06 -20.06 13.46
CA GLU A 212 -17.31 -19.33 13.26
C GLU A 212 -17.17 -18.28 12.16
N ASP A 213 -16.05 -17.56 12.12
CA ASP A 213 -15.78 -16.53 11.12
C ASP A 213 -15.66 -17.14 9.73
N VAL A 214 -14.87 -18.20 9.62
CA VAL A 214 -14.71 -18.97 8.38
C VAL A 214 -16.04 -19.54 7.90
N LEU A 215 -16.86 -20.08 8.80
CA LEU A 215 -18.20 -20.57 8.44
C LEU A 215 -19.09 -19.45 7.86
N HIS A 216 -19.05 -18.26 8.44
CA HIS A 216 -19.82 -17.12 7.95
C HIS A 216 -19.33 -16.64 6.58
N VAL A 217 -18.01 -16.53 6.38
CA VAL A 217 -17.43 -16.16 5.07
C VAL A 217 -17.80 -17.20 4.01
N LYS A 218 -17.65 -18.49 4.31
CA LYS A 218 -18.05 -19.58 3.40
C LYS A 218 -19.53 -19.53 3.05
N SER A 219 -20.40 -19.30 4.04
CA SER A 219 -21.85 -19.21 3.79
C SER A 219 -22.21 -18.05 2.87
N ALA A 220 -21.54 -16.89 3.04
CA ALA A 220 -21.76 -15.72 2.18
C ALA A 220 -21.25 -15.97 0.74
N LEU A 221 -20.06 -16.60 0.59
CA LEU A 221 -19.50 -16.98 -0.70
C LEU A 221 -20.38 -18.03 -1.40
N SER A 222 -20.82 -19.07 -0.68
CA SER A 222 -21.69 -20.13 -1.23
C SER A 222 -23.01 -19.54 -1.75
N SER A 223 -23.67 -18.66 -0.98
CA SER A 223 -24.89 -17.98 -1.42
C SER A 223 -24.65 -17.13 -2.69
N LEU A 224 -23.52 -16.43 -2.76
CA LEU A 224 -23.16 -15.67 -3.96
C LEU A 224 -22.94 -16.59 -5.17
N VAL A 225 -22.23 -17.69 -4.99
CA VAL A 225 -21.98 -18.68 -6.05
C VAL A 225 -23.27 -19.32 -6.55
N ASP A 226 -24.19 -19.69 -5.65
CA ASP A 226 -25.48 -20.28 -6.01
C ASP A 226 -26.30 -19.32 -6.88
N ASP A 227 -26.41 -18.05 -6.46
CA ASP A 227 -27.14 -17.04 -7.22
C ASP A 227 -26.50 -16.77 -8.59
N LEU A 228 -25.16 -16.62 -8.65
CA LEU A 228 -24.45 -16.37 -9.91
C LEU A 228 -24.49 -17.55 -10.86
N SER A 229 -24.64 -18.78 -10.35
CA SER A 229 -24.74 -20.00 -11.17
C SER A 229 -26.02 -20.05 -12.03
N GLU A 230 -27.05 -19.31 -11.63
CA GLU A 230 -28.32 -19.14 -12.36
C GLU A 230 -28.33 -17.88 -13.25
N MET A 231 -27.21 -17.16 -13.36
CA MET A 231 -27.09 -15.90 -14.10
C MET A 231 -26.06 -16.01 -15.22
N GLU A 232 -26.26 -15.22 -16.26
CA GLU A 232 -25.28 -15.01 -17.35
C GLU A 232 -24.67 -13.61 -17.20
N ASP A 233 -23.39 -13.46 -17.57
CA ASP A 233 -22.75 -12.16 -17.75
C ASP A 233 -23.01 -11.65 -19.19
N PRO A 234 -23.97 -10.74 -19.40
CA PRO A 234 -24.35 -10.30 -20.73
C PRO A 234 -23.33 -9.33 -21.35
N ASP A 235 -22.39 -8.82 -20.55
CA ASP A 235 -21.49 -7.75 -20.96
C ASP A 235 -20.11 -8.29 -21.39
N PHE A 236 -19.55 -9.25 -20.65
CA PHE A 236 -18.21 -9.80 -20.89
C PHE A 236 -18.17 -11.33 -21.01
N GLY A 237 -19.23 -12.07 -20.59
CA GLY A 237 -19.28 -13.54 -20.63
C GLY A 237 -18.29 -14.17 -19.64
N GLN A 238 -18.06 -13.53 -18.51
CA GLN A 238 -17.08 -13.99 -17.49
C GLN A 238 -17.73 -14.61 -16.24
N GLU A 239 -19.01 -14.99 -16.31
CA GLU A 239 -19.70 -15.65 -15.19
C GLU A 239 -18.91 -16.84 -14.64
N LYS A 240 -18.34 -17.67 -15.50
CA LYS A 240 -17.55 -18.86 -15.08
C LYS A 240 -16.26 -18.48 -14.36
N ALA A 241 -15.59 -17.39 -14.76
CA ALA A 241 -14.37 -16.92 -14.11
C ALA A 241 -14.68 -16.47 -12.68
N TYR A 242 -15.71 -15.65 -12.49
CA TYR A 242 -16.15 -15.22 -11.17
C TYR A 242 -16.58 -16.37 -10.27
N ILE A 243 -17.42 -17.28 -10.79
CA ILE A 243 -17.90 -18.44 -10.02
C ILE A 243 -16.71 -19.32 -9.61
N SER A 244 -15.76 -19.57 -10.51
CA SER A 244 -14.57 -20.40 -10.21
C SER A 244 -13.70 -19.74 -9.14
N TYR A 245 -13.55 -18.41 -9.19
CA TYR A 245 -12.80 -17.64 -8.20
C TYR A 245 -13.47 -17.71 -6.82
N PHE A 246 -14.78 -17.45 -6.72
CA PHE A 246 -15.49 -17.52 -5.44
C PHE A 246 -15.54 -18.92 -4.84
N LYS A 247 -15.63 -19.98 -5.66
CA LYS A 247 -15.52 -21.36 -5.20
C LYS A 247 -14.14 -21.69 -4.65
N ALA A 248 -13.08 -21.24 -5.34
CA ALA A 248 -11.71 -21.44 -4.86
C ALA A 248 -11.48 -20.73 -3.51
N LEU A 249 -12.04 -19.52 -3.32
CA LEU A 249 -12.03 -18.82 -2.03
C LEU A 249 -12.73 -19.62 -0.93
N GLU A 250 -13.93 -20.14 -1.20
CA GLU A 250 -14.70 -20.95 -0.24
C GLU A 250 -13.88 -22.18 0.20
N GLU A 251 -13.24 -22.85 -0.75
CA GLU A 251 -12.40 -24.02 -0.48
C GLU A 251 -11.15 -23.64 0.33
N ALA A 252 -10.44 -22.57 -0.04
CA ALA A 252 -9.21 -22.13 0.62
C ALA A 252 -9.45 -21.68 2.06
N PHE A 253 -10.51 -20.90 2.31
CA PHE A 253 -10.90 -20.54 3.67
C PHE A 253 -11.26 -21.76 4.53
N GLY A 254 -11.84 -22.80 3.93
CA GLY A 254 -12.23 -24.01 4.62
C GLY A 254 -11.12 -25.05 4.81
N GLU A 255 -9.90 -24.83 4.30
CA GLU A 255 -8.80 -25.79 4.42
C GLU A 255 -8.25 -25.82 5.86
N GLU A 256 -8.23 -27.01 6.45
CA GLU A 256 -7.74 -27.27 7.81
C GLU A 256 -6.30 -27.79 7.84
N ASP A 257 -5.85 -28.41 6.74
CA ASP A 257 -4.52 -28.98 6.61
C ASP A 257 -3.49 -27.93 6.19
N ARG A 258 -2.65 -27.52 7.13
CA ARG A 258 -1.61 -26.52 6.90
C ARG A 258 -0.69 -26.81 5.72
N SER A 259 -0.43 -28.09 5.44
CA SER A 259 0.43 -28.48 4.32
C SER A 259 -0.16 -28.19 2.94
N LYS A 260 -1.44 -27.83 2.87
CA LYS A 260 -2.17 -27.51 1.64
C LYS A 260 -2.52 -26.03 1.50
N LEU A 261 -2.34 -25.24 2.55
CA LEU A 261 -2.83 -23.86 2.57
C LEU A 261 -2.22 -23.03 1.43
N ILE A 262 -0.90 -23.01 1.31
CA ILE A 262 -0.23 -22.21 0.26
C ILE A 262 -0.69 -22.62 -1.14
N GLU A 263 -0.80 -23.92 -1.43
CA GLU A 263 -1.27 -24.39 -2.74
C GLU A 263 -2.76 -24.05 -2.99
N LYS A 264 -3.60 -24.13 -1.96
CA LYS A 264 -5.01 -23.74 -2.07
C LYS A 264 -5.17 -22.25 -2.37
N TRP A 265 -4.39 -21.40 -1.71
CA TRP A 265 -4.38 -19.97 -2.00
C TRP A 265 -3.72 -19.63 -3.34
N ALA A 266 -2.72 -20.38 -3.77
CA ALA A 266 -2.19 -20.28 -5.12
C ALA A 266 -3.24 -20.64 -6.20
N ASP A 267 -4.15 -21.58 -5.93
CA ASP A 267 -5.27 -21.86 -6.85
C ASP A 267 -6.29 -20.71 -6.86
N VAL A 268 -6.54 -20.07 -5.72
CA VAL A 268 -7.34 -18.83 -5.68
C VAL A 268 -6.72 -17.77 -6.58
N ASP A 269 -5.42 -17.54 -6.48
CA ASP A 269 -4.69 -16.59 -7.32
C ASP A 269 -4.86 -16.92 -8.81
N ARG A 270 -4.68 -18.21 -9.20
CA ARG A 270 -4.85 -18.62 -10.60
C ARG A 270 -6.25 -18.33 -11.14
N LYS A 271 -7.30 -18.57 -10.34
CA LYS A 271 -8.70 -18.27 -10.73
C LYS A 271 -8.97 -16.78 -10.77
N TRP A 272 -8.40 -16.05 -9.82
CA TRP A 272 -8.54 -14.59 -9.79
C TRP A 272 -7.92 -13.90 -11.00
N MET A 273 -6.76 -14.41 -11.49
CA MET A 273 -6.12 -13.89 -12.70
C MET A 273 -6.98 -14.02 -13.95
N ASP A 274 -7.94 -14.94 -13.99
CA ASP A 274 -8.87 -15.13 -15.11
C ASP A 274 -10.02 -14.09 -15.13
N VAL A 275 -10.25 -13.35 -14.02
CA VAL A 275 -11.24 -12.26 -13.96
C VAL A 275 -10.62 -10.99 -14.53
N THR A 276 -11.04 -10.57 -15.73
CA THR A 276 -10.42 -9.47 -16.50
C THR A 276 -11.37 -8.30 -16.83
N THR A 277 -12.50 -8.22 -16.13
CA THR A 277 -13.49 -7.15 -16.37
C THR A 277 -13.07 -5.82 -15.74
N PRO A 278 -13.66 -4.68 -16.12
CA PRO A 278 -13.38 -3.37 -15.55
C PRO A 278 -13.80 -3.21 -14.07
N ILE A 279 -14.66 -4.09 -13.56
CA ILE A 279 -14.96 -4.22 -12.14
C ILE A 279 -14.15 -5.38 -11.61
N GLN A 280 -13.13 -5.08 -10.83
CA GLN A 280 -12.26 -6.06 -10.21
C GLN A 280 -12.63 -6.22 -8.73
N ILE A 281 -12.44 -7.43 -8.20
CA ILE A 281 -12.58 -7.71 -6.78
C ILE A 281 -11.19 -7.98 -6.26
N GLY A 282 -10.82 -7.31 -5.17
CA GLY A 282 -9.52 -7.50 -4.55
C GLY A 282 -9.37 -8.90 -3.97
N HIS A 283 -8.13 -9.34 -3.92
CA HIS A 283 -7.79 -10.64 -3.36
C HIS A 283 -7.86 -10.58 -1.83
N PRO A 284 -8.53 -11.53 -1.17
CA PRO A 284 -8.75 -11.47 0.27
C PRO A 284 -7.53 -11.89 1.02
N LEU A 285 -6.58 -11.62 1.38
CA LEU A 285 -5.41 -12.08 2.15
C LEU A 285 -4.08 -11.65 1.50
N GLU A 286 -4.01 -10.39 1.07
CA GLU A 286 -2.77 -9.81 0.55
C GLU A 286 -2.12 -8.80 1.51
N TYR A 287 -2.78 -8.45 2.63
CA TYR A 287 -2.30 -7.48 3.59
C TYR A 287 -1.46 -8.15 4.69
N TYR A 288 -0.23 -7.68 4.92
CA TYR A 288 0.72 -8.23 5.89
C TYR A 288 0.91 -7.29 7.09
N GLU A 289 0.20 -7.55 8.19
CA GLU A 289 0.41 -6.85 9.45
C GLU A 289 1.19 -7.68 10.49
N ASP A 290 1.22 -9.01 10.33
CA ASP A 290 1.93 -9.90 11.25
C ASP A 290 3.43 -9.98 10.94
N HIS A 291 4.22 -9.33 11.77
CA HIS A 291 5.66 -9.23 11.60
C HIS A 291 6.41 -10.58 11.77
N TYR A 292 5.93 -11.44 12.67
CA TYR A 292 6.68 -12.66 13.04
C TYR A 292 6.32 -13.87 12.20
N LYS A 293 5.07 -14.29 12.24
CA LYS A 293 4.61 -15.47 11.50
C LYS A 293 4.20 -15.16 10.06
N LYS A 294 4.06 -13.88 9.72
CA LYS A 294 3.59 -13.41 8.41
C LYS A 294 2.19 -13.93 8.07
N ALA A 295 1.33 -14.03 9.08
CA ALA A 295 -0.08 -14.33 8.88
C ALA A 295 -0.74 -13.16 8.14
N VAL A 296 -1.44 -13.45 7.05
CA VAL A 296 -2.05 -12.43 6.21
C VAL A 296 -3.37 -11.95 6.80
N ALA A 297 -3.52 -10.63 6.90
CA ALA A 297 -4.77 -10.00 7.31
C ALA A 297 -5.81 -10.04 6.19
N LEU A 298 -7.07 -9.79 6.53
CA LEU A 298 -8.16 -9.82 5.57
C LEU A 298 -8.20 -8.53 4.76
N GLU A 299 -8.01 -8.62 3.47
CA GLU A 299 -8.23 -7.55 2.50
C GLU A 299 -9.40 -7.93 1.59
N TRP A 300 -10.33 -7.03 1.32
CA TRP A 300 -11.48 -7.33 0.48
C TRP A 300 -12.10 -6.05 -0.06
N ASP A 301 -12.16 -5.88 -1.39
CA ASP A 301 -12.65 -4.66 -1.99
C ASP A 301 -13.30 -4.86 -3.37
N VAL A 302 -13.88 -3.77 -3.88
CA VAL A 302 -14.29 -3.60 -5.28
C VAL A 302 -13.48 -2.47 -5.87
N ARG A 303 -12.76 -2.75 -6.96
CA ARG A 303 -11.89 -1.84 -7.71
C ARG A 303 -12.51 -1.51 -9.05
N LEU A 304 -12.71 -0.23 -9.33
CA LEU A 304 -13.25 0.24 -10.60
C LEU A 304 -12.12 0.71 -11.49
N SER A 305 -12.08 0.21 -12.73
CA SER A 305 -11.23 0.79 -13.75
C SER A 305 -11.77 2.14 -14.18
N ARG A 306 -10.86 3.08 -14.50
CA ARG A 306 -11.23 4.36 -15.11
C ARG A 306 -11.99 4.10 -16.41
N PRO A 307 -13.12 4.77 -16.65
CA PRO A 307 -13.95 4.55 -17.85
C PRO A 307 -13.25 4.93 -19.17
N GLU A 308 -12.26 5.81 -19.10
CA GLU A 308 -11.48 6.26 -20.25
C GLU A 308 -10.32 5.29 -20.52
N GLU A 309 -10.05 5.03 -21.81
CA GLU A 309 -8.91 4.18 -22.18
C GLU A 309 -7.59 4.87 -21.81
N HIS A 310 -6.76 4.17 -21.06
CA HIS A 310 -5.38 4.56 -20.81
C HIS A 310 -4.45 3.75 -21.72
N ASP A 311 -3.46 4.41 -22.33
CA ASP A 311 -2.48 3.70 -23.17
C ASP A 311 -1.46 2.96 -22.28
N VAL A 312 -1.87 1.79 -21.81
CA VAL A 312 -1.04 0.87 -21.02
C VAL A 312 0.25 0.49 -21.75
N ASN A 313 0.24 0.54 -23.10
CA ASN A 313 1.39 0.10 -23.90
C ASN A 313 2.60 1.04 -23.72
N GLN A 314 2.38 2.33 -23.55
CA GLN A 314 3.49 3.29 -23.42
C GLN A 314 4.33 3.02 -22.17
N THR A 315 3.71 2.84 -21.01
CA THR A 315 4.42 2.52 -19.76
C THR A 315 5.14 1.18 -19.88
N TYR A 316 4.45 0.15 -20.39
CA TYR A 316 5.06 -1.15 -20.63
C TYR A 316 6.30 -1.05 -21.53
N GLU A 317 6.20 -0.39 -22.69
CA GLU A 317 7.32 -0.26 -23.65
C GLU A 317 8.52 0.48 -23.03
N ARG A 318 8.27 1.53 -22.26
CA ARG A 318 9.33 2.27 -21.56
C ARG A 318 10.08 1.36 -20.57
N ILE A 319 9.36 0.64 -19.72
CA ILE A 319 9.94 -0.28 -18.74
C ILE A 319 10.66 -1.46 -19.42
N HIS A 320 10.03 -2.06 -20.44
CA HIS A 320 10.62 -3.15 -21.23
C HIS A 320 11.94 -2.75 -21.89
N ASN A 321 11.98 -1.59 -22.53
CA ASN A 321 13.16 -1.09 -23.21
C ASN A 321 14.29 -0.75 -22.23
N ALA A 322 13.94 -0.12 -21.09
CA ALA A 322 14.88 0.18 -20.03
C ALA A 322 15.51 -1.10 -19.45
N PHE A 323 14.70 -2.08 -19.08
CA PHE A 323 15.20 -3.35 -18.57
C PHE A 323 16.10 -4.07 -19.60
N THR A 324 15.68 -4.12 -20.86
CA THR A 324 16.46 -4.76 -21.93
C THR A 324 17.81 -4.09 -22.11
N THR A 325 17.87 -2.76 -22.06
CA THR A 325 19.11 -1.97 -22.16
C THR A 325 20.02 -2.23 -20.98
N LEU A 326 19.51 -2.11 -19.76
CA LEU A 326 20.28 -2.32 -18.54
C LEU A 326 20.76 -3.76 -18.39
N PHE A 327 19.95 -4.74 -18.77
CA PHE A 327 20.36 -6.14 -18.76
C PHE A 327 21.52 -6.39 -19.73
N LYS A 328 21.48 -5.81 -20.92
CA LYS A 328 22.59 -5.89 -21.89
C LYS A 328 23.87 -5.23 -21.35
N GLU A 329 23.74 -4.05 -20.73
CA GLU A 329 24.85 -3.32 -20.14
C GLU A 329 25.48 -4.04 -18.94
N SER A 330 24.70 -4.81 -18.18
CA SER A 330 25.20 -5.62 -17.07
C SER A 330 26.15 -6.74 -17.50
N GLY A 331 26.19 -7.10 -18.79
CA GLY A 331 26.97 -8.22 -19.31
C GLY A 331 26.54 -9.59 -18.80
N SER A 332 25.34 -9.69 -18.17
CA SER A 332 24.85 -10.96 -17.63
C SER A 332 24.44 -11.92 -18.74
N GLU A 333 24.83 -13.19 -18.59
CA GLU A 333 24.44 -14.30 -19.46
C GLU A 333 23.22 -15.06 -18.94
N ASN A 334 22.57 -14.59 -17.86
CA ASN A 334 21.38 -15.24 -17.27
C ASN A 334 20.12 -15.02 -18.15
N SER A 335 20.07 -15.76 -19.28
CA SER A 335 18.93 -15.67 -20.21
C SER A 335 17.61 -16.07 -19.57
N ALA A 336 17.61 -17.03 -18.64
CA ALA A 336 16.40 -17.50 -17.96
C ALA A 336 15.73 -16.40 -17.14
N LEU A 337 16.51 -15.65 -16.35
CA LEU A 337 15.98 -14.49 -15.62
C LEU A 337 15.46 -13.43 -16.59
N LYS A 338 16.22 -13.09 -17.65
CA LYS A 338 15.79 -12.12 -18.64
C LYS A 338 14.45 -12.49 -19.28
N GLU A 339 14.34 -13.73 -19.78
CA GLU A 339 13.14 -14.22 -20.43
C GLU A 339 11.95 -14.28 -19.45
N GLY A 340 12.20 -14.68 -18.21
CA GLY A 340 11.19 -14.70 -17.14
C GLY A 340 10.63 -13.31 -16.84
N VAL A 341 11.49 -12.32 -16.63
CA VAL A 341 11.09 -10.92 -16.40
C VAL A 341 10.31 -10.37 -17.60
N LEU A 342 10.81 -10.55 -18.83
CA LEU A 342 10.10 -10.07 -20.03
C LEU A 342 8.74 -10.75 -20.23
N ALA A 343 8.64 -12.04 -19.92
CA ALA A 343 7.39 -12.77 -19.99
C ALA A 343 6.40 -12.26 -18.92
N ASN A 344 6.87 -11.97 -17.71
CA ASN A 344 6.02 -11.41 -16.65
C ASN A 344 5.54 -9.99 -17.00
N LEU A 345 6.42 -9.12 -17.47
CA LEU A 345 6.04 -7.78 -17.95
C LEU A 345 4.96 -7.84 -19.02
N LYS A 346 5.08 -8.74 -20.00
CA LYS A 346 4.11 -8.91 -21.10
C LYS A 346 2.74 -9.38 -20.62
N ARG A 347 2.65 -10.09 -19.48
CA ARG A 347 1.41 -10.64 -18.94
C ARG A 347 0.76 -9.73 -17.89
N VAL A 348 1.33 -8.56 -17.64
CA VAL A 348 0.74 -7.60 -16.69
C VAL A 348 -0.64 -7.16 -17.18
N GLN A 349 -1.61 -7.22 -16.27
CA GLN A 349 -2.91 -6.60 -16.42
C GLN A 349 -2.91 -5.31 -15.58
N LEU A 350 -2.93 -4.15 -16.24
CA LEU A 350 -2.92 -2.86 -15.54
C LEU A 350 -4.33 -2.29 -15.43
N TYR A 351 -4.75 -2.00 -14.20
CA TYR A 351 -6.03 -1.39 -13.85
C TYR A 351 -5.79 -0.06 -13.17
N ILE A 352 -6.05 1.04 -13.88
CA ILE A 352 -5.99 2.39 -13.32
C ILE A 352 -7.38 2.82 -12.95
N GLY A 353 -7.59 3.25 -11.70
CA GLY A 353 -8.93 3.59 -11.25
C GLY A 353 -9.01 4.02 -9.80
N ARG A 354 -10.03 3.52 -9.10
CA ARG A 354 -10.24 3.79 -7.67
C ARG A 354 -10.95 2.64 -6.95
N PRO A 355 -10.71 2.43 -5.64
CA PRO A 355 -11.52 1.54 -4.83
C PRO A 355 -12.92 2.14 -4.65
N ALA A 356 -13.95 1.31 -4.75
CA ALA A 356 -15.35 1.74 -4.59
C ALA A 356 -15.96 1.26 -3.29
N LEU A 357 -15.72 0.01 -2.93
CA LEU A 357 -16.10 -0.62 -1.67
C LEU A 357 -14.83 -1.27 -1.11
N PHE A 358 -14.63 -1.18 0.18
CA PHE A 358 -13.44 -1.74 0.84
C PHE A 358 -13.78 -2.16 2.28
N TYR A 359 -13.10 -3.19 2.80
CA TYR A 359 -13.48 -3.89 4.01
C TYR A 359 -12.27 -4.39 4.79
N ALA A 360 -12.52 -4.83 6.01
CA ALA A 360 -11.58 -5.52 6.87
C ALA A 360 -10.29 -4.72 7.13
N ALA A 361 -9.11 -5.25 6.85
CA ALA A 361 -7.83 -4.58 7.08
C ALA A 361 -7.70 -3.25 6.31
N GLU A 362 -8.41 -3.08 5.20
CA GLU A 362 -8.39 -1.85 4.42
C GLU A 362 -9.00 -0.64 5.15
N PHE A 363 -9.76 -0.86 6.22
CA PHE A 363 -10.14 0.23 7.12
C PHE A 363 -8.97 0.80 7.93
N ASN A 364 -7.80 0.16 7.89
CA ASN A 364 -6.54 0.67 8.46
C ASN A 364 -5.61 1.28 7.40
N GLY A 365 -5.97 1.24 6.12
CA GLY A 365 -5.23 1.89 5.04
C GLY A 365 -5.58 1.32 3.68
N LEU A 366 -5.69 2.19 2.68
CA LEU A 366 -5.81 1.80 1.29
C LEU A 366 -4.46 1.97 0.60
N PHE A 367 -4.12 1.05 -0.29
CA PHE A 367 -2.95 1.17 -1.14
C PHE A 367 -3.10 2.33 -2.13
N SER A 368 -1.99 2.97 -2.48
CA SER A 368 -1.94 3.91 -3.60
C SER A 368 -1.84 3.17 -4.93
N ALA A 369 -1.12 2.06 -4.93
CA ALA A 369 -1.04 1.07 -6.00
C ALA A 369 -0.66 -0.29 -5.39
N GLN A 370 -0.79 -1.35 -6.17
CA GLN A 370 -0.48 -2.72 -5.73
C GLN A 370 -0.16 -3.59 -6.94
N VAL A 371 0.88 -4.41 -6.86
CA VAL A 371 1.21 -5.45 -7.83
C VAL A 371 1.00 -6.84 -7.21
N VAL A 372 0.10 -7.61 -7.74
CA VAL A 372 -0.35 -8.90 -7.18
C VAL A 372 -0.61 -9.94 -8.30
N PRO A 373 -0.60 -11.24 -8.03
CA PRO A 373 -0.39 -11.87 -6.72
C PRO A 373 1.08 -11.85 -6.28
N ASN A 374 1.29 -12.07 -4.98
CA ASN A 374 2.63 -12.20 -4.39
C ASN A 374 3.24 -13.60 -4.63
N ASP A 375 2.44 -14.60 -5.00
CA ASP A 375 2.92 -15.93 -5.34
C ASP A 375 3.71 -15.92 -6.65
N GLU A 376 5.03 -16.10 -6.57
CA GLU A 376 5.92 -16.05 -7.74
C GLU A 376 5.71 -17.24 -8.70
N VAL A 377 5.21 -18.39 -8.24
CA VAL A 377 4.86 -19.52 -9.11
C VAL A 377 3.66 -19.14 -9.95
N VAL A 378 2.59 -18.65 -9.33
CA VAL A 378 1.40 -18.17 -10.04
C VAL A 378 1.74 -17.02 -10.97
N SER A 379 2.55 -16.07 -10.50
CA SER A 379 3.00 -14.92 -11.31
C SER A 379 3.74 -15.36 -12.57
N SER A 380 4.60 -16.37 -12.47
CA SER A 380 5.31 -16.93 -13.62
C SER A 380 4.37 -17.69 -14.60
N GLU A 381 3.29 -18.28 -14.11
CA GLU A 381 2.29 -18.98 -14.91
C GLU A 381 1.27 -18.06 -15.57
N ARG A 382 0.75 -17.08 -14.81
CA ARG A 382 -0.43 -16.27 -15.16
C ARG A 382 -0.14 -14.80 -15.36
N GLY A 383 1.01 -14.29 -14.93
CA GLY A 383 1.34 -12.86 -14.89
C GLY A 383 0.91 -12.21 -13.59
N LYS A 384 0.86 -10.88 -13.61
CA LYS A 384 0.48 -10.05 -12.46
C LYS A 384 -0.62 -9.06 -12.83
N LYS A 385 -1.40 -8.63 -11.85
CA LYS A 385 -2.28 -7.47 -11.92
C LYS A 385 -1.59 -6.31 -11.22
N ILE A 386 -1.59 -5.14 -11.85
CA ILE A 386 -1.23 -3.88 -11.22
C ILE A 386 -2.50 -3.06 -11.06
N PHE A 387 -2.79 -2.67 -9.85
CA PHE A 387 -3.83 -1.71 -9.52
C PHE A 387 -3.21 -0.38 -9.15
N ALA A 388 -3.71 0.71 -9.73
CA ALA A 388 -3.21 2.05 -9.49
C ALA A 388 -4.39 3.00 -9.22
N PHE A 389 -4.46 3.55 -8.00
CA PHE A 389 -5.60 4.33 -7.53
C PHE A 389 -5.34 5.84 -7.65
N ALA A 390 -4.85 6.26 -8.83
CA ALA A 390 -4.39 7.62 -9.10
C ALA A 390 -5.40 8.70 -8.69
N ASP A 391 -6.67 8.56 -9.09
CA ASP A 391 -7.69 9.55 -8.78
C ASP A 391 -7.99 9.63 -7.28
N ASN A 392 -7.97 8.48 -6.57
CA ASN A 392 -8.17 8.45 -5.12
C ASN A 392 -7.01 9.13 -4.38
N VAL A 393 -5.78 8.92 -4.84
CA VAL A 393 -4.59 9.58 -4.28
C VAL A 393 -4.63 11.08 -4.51
N LEU A 394 -4.97 11.53 -5.71
CA LEU A 394 -5.10 12.96 -6.03
C LEU A 394 -6.18 13.64 -5.19
N ASP A 395 -7.37 13.03 -5.11
CA ASP A 395 -8.48 13.54 -4.30
C ASP A 395 -8.08 13.61 -2.81
N SER A 396 -7.38 12.58 -2.30
CA SER A 396 -6.84 12.57 -0.93
C SER A 396 -5.80 13.67 -0.69
N GLN A 397 -4.91 13.93 -1.64
CA GLN A 397 -3.93 15.01 -1.53
C GLN A 397 -4.60 16.40 -1.53
N ARG A 398 -5.63 16.59 -2.37
CA ARG A 398 -6.41 17.84 -2.43
C ARG A 398 -7.23 18.09 -1.17
N ALA A 399 -7.67 17.02 -0.50
CA ALA A 399 -8.48 17.12 0.71
C ALA A 399 -7.68 17.56 1.94
N LYS A 400 -6.40 17.17 2.04
CA LYS A 400 -5.56 17.42 3.22
C LYS A 400 -5.32 18.92 3.46
N PRO A 401 -5.34 19.37 4.73
CA PRO A 401 -4.92 20.70 5.08
C PRO A 401 -3.43 20.91 4.77
N PHE A 402 -3.05 22.16 4.50
CA PHE A 402 -1.64 22.52 4.35
C PHE A 402 -0.97 22.55 5.72
N LEU A 403 0.12 21.79 5.86
CA LEU A 403 0.85 21.68 7.11
C LEU A 403 2.04 22.66 7.12
N LYS A 404 2.24 23.28 8.27
CA LYS A 404 3.29 24.28 8.50
C LYS A 404 4.70 23.71 8.27
N ILE A 405 4.93 22.44 8.61
CA ILE A 405 6.21 21.78 8.40
C ILE A 405 6.64 21.83 6.92
N HIS A 406 5.73 21.64 5.98
CA HIS A 406 6.08 21.62 4.56
C HIS A 406 6.62 22.98 4.10
N GLN A 407 5.96 24.07 4.48
CA GLN A 407 6.44 25.42 4.16
C GLN A 407 7.75 25.75 4.89
N THR A 408 7.90 25.29 6.13
CA THR A 408 9.13 25.50 6.92
C THR A 408 10.33 24.80 6.29
N VAL A 409 10.15 23.59 5.77
CA VAL A 409 11.24 22.79 5.21
C VAL A 409 11.53 23.16 3.76
N PHE A 410 10.51 23.21 2.91
CA PHE A 410 10.69 23.40 1.46
C PHE A 410 10.63 24.85 0.98
N GLY A 411 10.08 25.74 1.79
CA GLY A 411 9.85 27.14 1.40
C GLY A 411 8.60 27.33 0.54
N LYS A 412 8.22 28.60 0.40
CA LYS A 412 6.96 28.99 -0.27
C LYS A 412 6.94 28.61 -1.75
N ASP A 413 8.00 28.94 -2.49
CA ASP A 413 8.02 28.79 -3.95
C ASP A 413 7.93 27.33 -4.38
N PHE A 414 8.61 26.43 -3.67
CA PHE A 414 8.51 24.98 -3.90
C PHE A 414 7.10 24.47 -3.60
N MET A 415 6.52 24.88 -2.48
CA MET A 415 5.18 24.43 -2.09
C MET A 415 4.07 25.00 -2.99
N ASP A 416 4.23 26.21 -3.51
CA ASP A 416 3.29 26.78 -4.48
C ASP A 416 3.36 26.04 -5.83
N HIS A 417 4.56 25.64 -6.26
CA HIS A 417 4.71 24.79 -7.45
C HIS A 417 4.00 23.44 -7.28
N GLU A 418 4.16 22.78 -6.14
CA GLU A 418 3.47 21.53 -5.83
C GLU A 418 1.94 21.67 -5.82
N ARG A 419 1.44 22.76 -5.23
CA ARG A 419 0.00 23.08 -5.20
C ARG A 419 -0.53 23.34 -6.61
N GLU A 420 0.20 24.08 -7.43
CA GLU A 420 -0.16 24.33 -8.84
C GLU A 420 -0.36 23.02 -9.60
N ILE A 421 0.54 22.04 -9.42
CA ILE A 421 0.43 20.72 -10.04
C ILE A 421 -0.82 19.98 -9.53
N ILE A 422 -1.01 19.92 -8.21
CA ILE A 422 -2.09 19.15 -7.58
C ILE A 422 -3.47 19.72 -7.92
N PHE A 423 -3.62 21.05 -7.89
CA PHE A 423 -4.93 21.70 -8.01
C PHE A 423 -5.27 22.09 -9.46
N HIS A 424 -4.30 22.56 -10.23
CA HIS A 424 -4.54 23.16 -11.55
C HIS A 424 -3.99 22.38 -12.74
N GLN A 425 -3.07 21.42 -12.50
CA GLN A 425 -2.47 20.62 -13.55
C GLN A 425 -2.62 19.09 -13.31
N PRO A 426 -3.87 18.59 -13.17
CA PRO A 426 -4.10 17.18 -12.84
C PRO A 426 -3.51 16.21 -13.88
N GLU A 427 -3.48 16.59 -15.16
CA GLU A 427 -2.88 15.77 -16.22
C GLU A 427 -1.36 15.63 -16.04
N LEU A 428 -0.67 16.70 -15.62
CA LEU A 428 0.75 16.65 -15.29
C LEU A 428 0.98 15.76 -14.05
N TRP A 429 0.13 15.92 -13.02
CA TRP A 429 0.18 15.08 -11.84
C TRP A 429 0.01 13.59 -12.16
N HIS A 430 -0.95 13.23 -13.03
CA HIS A 430 -1.15 11.84 -13.47
C HIS A 430 0.06 11.27 -14.21
N LYS A 431 0.74 12.06 -15.04
CA LYS A 431 1.97 11.62 -15.71
C LYS A 431 3.12 11.40 -14.72
N VAL A 432 3.26 12.27 -13.71
CA VAL A 432 4.25 12.07 -12.63
C VAL A 432 3.93 10.80 -11.85
N TYR A 433 2.66 10.60 -11.48
CA TYR A 433 2.19 9.39 -10.80
C TYR A 433 2.43 8.12 -11.64
N GLU A 434 2.29 8.20 -12.95
CA GLU A 434 2.60 7.08 -13.85
C GLU A 434 4.08 6.67 -13.74
N VAL A 435 5.00 7.62 -13.68
CA VAL A 435 6.44 7.33 -13.54
C VAL A 435 6.78 6.86 -12.14
N SER A 436 6.34 7.59 -11.10
CA SER A 436 6.77 7.37 -9.71
C SER A 436 6.03 6.24 -9.01
N THR A 437 4.77 5.96 -9.40
CA THR A 437 3.92 4.97 -8.73
C THR A 437 3.63 3.76 -9.62
N ILE A 438 3.10 3.95 -10.84
CA ILE A 438 2.88 2.81 -11.74
C ILE A 438 4.22 2.20 -12.16
N GLY A 439 5.22 3.05 -12.44
CA GLY A 439 6.59 2.61 -12.71
C GLY A 439 7.21 1.84 -11.55
N HIS A 440 6.88 2.20 -10.30
CA HIS A 440 7.28 1.46 -9.11
C HIS A 440 6.69 0.04 -9.10
N GLU A 441 5.39 -0.11 -9.35
CA GLU A 441 4.75 -1.44 -9.38
C GLU A 441 5.35 -2.36 -10.47
N PHE A 442 5.66 -1.81 -11.65
CA PHE A 442 6.43 -2.54 -12.65
C PHE A 442 7.85 -2.83 -12.19
N GLY A 443 8.45 -1.93 -11.42
CA GLY A 443 9.80 -2.07 -10.86
C GLY A 443 9.95 -3.28 -9.95
N HIS A 444 8.89 -3.68 -9.24
CA HIS A 444 8.90 -4.93 -8.44
C HIS A 444 9.14 -6.18 -9.30
N ILE A 445 8.71 -6.18 -10.55
CA ILE A 445 8.89 -7.32 -11.47
C ILE A 445 10.34 -7.46 -11.95
N LEU A 446 11.08 -6.34 -11.99
CA LEU A 446 12.42 -6.31 -12.56
C LEU A 446 13.44 -7.04 -11.67
N TRP A 447 14.35 -7.80 -12.29
CA TRP A 447 15.47 -8.51 -11.66
C TRP A 447 15.06 -9.66 -10.72
N MET A 448 13.77 -10.04 -10.69
CA MET A 448 13.24 -11.09 -9.83
C MET A 448 13.10 -12.42 -10.55
N ASP A 449 13.43 -13.49 -9.86
CA ASP A 449 13.08 -14.87 -10.20
C ASP A 449 12.71 -15.65 -8.94
N GLY A 450 12.32 -16.91 -9.07
CA GLY A 450 11.71 -17.70 -8.00
C GLY A 450 12.55 -17.92 -6.73
N ASP A 451 13.85 -17.63 -6.73
CA ASP A 451 14.71 -17.79 -5.55
C ASP A 451 15.43 -16.49 -5.13
N THR A 452 15.17 -15.36 -5.82
CA THR A 452 15.83 -14.09 -5.56
C THR A 452 15.59 -13.61 -4.13
N GLU A 453 14.35 -13.50 -3.69
CA GLU A 453 14.02 -13.04 -2.35
C GLU A 453 14.64 -13.95 -1.30
N THR A 454 14.44 -15.26 -1.39
CA THR A 454 14.97 -16.23 -0.41
C THR A 454 16.48 -16.11 -0.25
N LYS A 455 17.22 -15.95 -1.35
CA LYS A 455 18.69 -15.84 -1.31
C LYS A 455 19.19 -14.49 -0.81
N MET A 456 18.47 -13.42 -1.13
CA MET A 456 18.87 -12.06 -0.75
C MET A 456 18.40 -11.67 0.65
N ASN A 457 17.46 -12.42 1.26
CA ASN A 457 16.86 -12.10 2.55
C ASN A 457 17.48 -12.85 3.75
N GLN A 458 18.75 -13.28 3.65
CA GLN A 458 19.42 -14.01 4.72
C GLN A 458 19.51 -13.19 6.02
N SER A 459 19.63 -11.87 5.91
CA SER A 459 19.66 -10.94 7.05
C SER A 459 18.29 -10.39 7.45
N GLY A 460 17.19 -10.77 6.77
CA GLY A 460 15.83 -10.28 7.04
C GLY A 460 15.53 -8.87 6.53
N VAL A 461 16.42 -8.26 5.72
CA VAL A 461 16.27 -6.85 5.30
C VAL A 461 16.04 -6.67 3.79
N PHE A 462 15.61 -7.72 3.09
CA PHE A 462 15.38 -7.66 1.65
C PHE A 462 14.40 -6.54 1.25
N LYS A 463 13.29 -6.41 1.94
CA LYS A 463 12.27 -5.39 1.65
C LYS A 463 12.83 -3.96 1.76
N ASN A 464 13.84 -3.73 2.59
CA ASN A 464 14.47 -2.42 2.79
C ASN A 464 15.25 -1.90 1.58
N ILE A 465 15.56 -2.75 0.60
CA ILE A 465 16.13 -2.35 -0.69
C ILE A 465 15.18 -2.60 -1.86
N GLU A 466 14.18 -3.45 -1.67
CA GLU A 466 13.20 -3.80 -2.70
C GLU A 466 12.36 -2.59 -3.09
N GLU A 467 11.89 -1.79 -2.12
CA GLU A 467 11.13 -0.56 -2.35
C GLU A 467 11.96 0.46 -3.16
N PHE A 468 13.23 0.63 -2.81
CA PHE A 468 14.14 1.48 -3.59
C PHE A 468 14.36 0.95 -5.01
N LYS A 469 14.51 -0.38 -5.18
CA LYS A 469 14.64 -1.00 -6.52
C LYS A 469 13.37 -0.73 -7.35
N ALA A 470 12.22 -0.87 -6.74
CA ALA A 470 10.94 -0.68 -7.40
C ALA A 470 10.77 0.77 -7.88
N THR A 471 10.87 1.74 -6.99
CA THR A 471 10.75 3.17 -7.34
C THR A 471 11.80 3.60 -8.36
N THR A 472 13.07 3.19 -8.15
CA THR A 472 14.16 3.58 -9.04
C THR A 472 14.06 2.89 -10.40
N GLY A 473 13.43 1.72 -10.50
CA GLY A 473 13.10 1.07 -11.76
C GLY A 473 12.25 1.94 -12.67
N GLY A 474 11.19 2.56 -12.13
CA GLY A 474 10.36 3.53 -12.82
C GLY A 474 11.12 4.81 -13.21
N LEU A 475 11.88 5.37 -12.26
CA LEU A 475 12.68 6.59 -12.49
C LEU A 475 13.75 6.38 -13.58
N VAL A 476 14.49 5.28 -13.54
CA VAL A 476 15.53 5.01 -14.52
C VAL A 476 14.94 4.72 -15.90
N ALA A 477 13.79 4.05 -15.96
CA ALA A 477 13.07 3.89 -17.22
C ALA A 477 12.69 5.24 -17.84
N PHE A 478 12.23 6.19 -17.00
CA PHE A 478 12.00 7.57 -17.44
C PHE A 478 13.30 8.26 -17.88
N PHE A 479 14.37 8.16 -17.12
CA PHE A 479 15.64 8.84 -17.45
C PHE A 479 16.29 8.34 -18.76
N LEU A 480 16.02 7.10 -19.15
CA LEU A 480 16.52 6.54 -20.43
C LEU A 480 15.67 6.95 -21.64
N ASP A 481 14.41 7.34 -21.42
CA ASP A 481 13.47 7.83 -22.44
C ASP A 481 12.70 9.05 -21.88
N GLU A 482 13.45 10.16 -21.67
CA GLU A 482 13.02 11.30 -20.90
C GLU A 482 12.06 12.22 -21.66
N ASP A 483 10.89 12.47 -21.08
CA ASP A 483 10.01 13.59 -21.46
C ASP A 483 10.41 14.84 -20.67
N ALA A 484 11.07 15.78 -21.32
CA ALA A 484 11.53 17.02 -20.70
C ALA A 484 10.41 17.83 -20.03
N SER A 485 9.15 17.67 -20.45
CA SER A 485 8.01 18.37 -19.86
C SER A 485 7.70 17.91 -18.43
N LEU A 486 8.12 16.70 -18.04
CA LEU A 486 7.90 16.13 -16.71
C LEU A 486 9.05 16.38 -15.73
N LYS A 487 10.21 16.80 -16.22
CA LYS A 487 11.47 16.89 -15.47
C LYS A 487 11.30 17.60 -14.12
N THR A 488 10.79 18.82 -14.13
CA THR A 488 10.65 19.64 -12.92
C THR A 488 9.63 19.05 -11.94
N ALA A 489 8.49 18.60 -12.44
CA ALA A 489 7.44 18.01 -11.60
C ALA A 489 7.88 16.68 -10.98
N LEU A 490 8.56 15.83 -11.74
CA LEU A 490 9.09 14.56 -11.22
C LEU A 490 10.21 14.77 -10.20
N LEU A 491 11.08 15.78 -10.40
CA LEU A 491 12.12 16.16 -9.43
C LEU A 491 11.47 16.62 -8.11
N SER A 492 10.45 17.47 -8.19
CA SER A 492 9.73 17.95 -7.02
C SER A 492 9.05 16.82 -6.26
N ASP A 493 8.37 15.91 -6.97
CA ASP A 493 7.74 14.71 -6.38
C ASP A 493 8.78 13.83 -5.68
N THR A 494 9.92 13.56 -6.33
CA THR A 494 11.02 12.76 -5.76
C THR A 494 11.58 13.40 -4.48
N ILE A 495 11.79 14.71 -4.46
CA ILE A 495 12.27 15.44 -3.27
C ILE A 495 11.25 15.34 -2.14
N LYS A 496 9.99 15.69 -2.43
CA LYS A 496 8.93 15.70 -1.43
C LYS A 496 8.65 14.32 -0.84
N ARG A 497 8.62 13.28 -1.69
CA ARG A 497 8.49 11.88 -1.26
C ARG A 497 9.64 11.50 -0.34
N SER A 498 10.89 11.67 -0.79
CA SER A 498 12.07 11.23 -0.04
C SER A 498 12.17 11.90 1.35
N VAL A 499 11.87 13.20 1.43
CA VAL A 499 11.86 13.93 2.70
C VAL A 499 10.67 13.50 3.58
N GLY A 500 9.50 13.30 2.98
CA GLY A 500 8.30 12.86 3.72
C GLY A 500 8.46 11.50 4.39
N LEU A 501 9.21 10.58 3.77
CA LEU A 501 9.48 9.24 4.32
C LEU A 501 10.29 9.27 5.63
N ILE A 502 10.97 10.38 5.95
CA ILE A 502 11.65 10.53 7.25
C ILE A 502 10.64 10.48 8.42
N GLY A 503 9.40 10.91 8.19
CA GLY A 503 8.33 10.84 9.20
C GLY A 503 8.05 9.42 9.72
N TRP A 504 8.55 8.39 9.04
CA TRP A 504 8.39 6.97 9.41
C TRP A 504 9.62 6.36 10.08
N MET A 505 10.61 7.15 10.47
CA MET A 505 11.91 6.69 11.01
C MET A 505 11.80 5.67 12.14
N LYS A 506 10.79 5.78 13.01
CA LYS A 506 10.61 4.87 14.17
C LYS A 506 9.37 3.96 14.04
N THR A 507 8.83 3.80 12.83
CA THR A 507 7.65 2.97 12.57
C THR A 507 8.09 1.70 11.85
N GLY A 508 8.22 0.59 12.59
CA GLY A 508 8.80 -0.66 12.10
C GLY A 508 8.06 -1.26 10.90
N GLU A 509 6.73 -1.16 10.88
CA GLU A 509 5.87 -1.68 9.81
C GLU A 509 6.17 -1.06 8.44
N VAL A 510 6.70 0.17 8.40
CA VAL A 510 7.04 0.91 7.20
C VAL A 510 8.55 1.18 7.06
N GLU A 511 9.39 0.44 7.80
CA GLU A 511 10.85 0.51 7.72
C GLU A 511 11.39 0.40 6.28
N PRO A 512 10.83 -0.45 5.38
CA PRO A 512 11.27 -0.52 3.98
C PRO A 512 11.17 0.82 3.25
N TYR A 513 10.07 1.53 3.39
CA TYR A 513 9.87 2.84 2.78
C TYR A 513 10.77 3.92 3.39
N TYR A 514 10.99 3.86 4.71
CA TYR A 514 11.96 4.74 5.35
C TYR A 514 13.37 4.52 4.79
N CYS A 515 13.81 3.27 4.65
CA CYS A 515 15.10 2.93 4.06
C CYS A 515 15.20 3.38 2.60
N GLU A 516 14.14 3.21 1.80
CA GLU A 516 14.03 3.77 0.46
C GLU A 516 14.32 5.28 0.47
N GLY A 517 13.64 6.02 1.37
CA GLY A 517 13.84 7.46 1.54
C GLY A 517 15.30 7.83 1.85
N LEU A 518 15.98 7.09 2.72
CA LEU A 518 17.38 7.34 3.05
C LEU A 518 18.32 7.14 1.85
N ILE A 519 18.05 6.17 0.99
CA ILE A 519 18.85 5.94 -0.21
C ILE A 519 18.61 7.09 -1.21
N HIS A 520 17.36 7.49 -1.45
CA HIS A 520 17.03 8.63 -2.30
C HIS A 520 17.67 9.93 -1.80
N LEU A 521 17.61 10.21 -0.50
CA LEU A 521 18.25 11.38 0.10
C LEU A 521 19.76 11.37 -0.13
N SER A 522 20.42 10.22 -0.04
CA SER A 522 21.85 10.13 -0.35
C SER A 522 22.15 10.63 -1.77
N GLY A 523 21.36 10.21 -2.78
CA GLY A 523 21.51 10.69 -4.15
C GLY A 523 21.21 12.17 -4.33
N LEU A 524 20.16 12.67 -3.71
CA LEU A 524 19.76 14.08 -3.75
C LEU A 524 20.82 14.99 -3.16
N PHE A 525 21.49 14.58 -2.07
CA PHE A 525 22.59 15.33 -1.47
C PHE A 525 23.90 15.19 -2.24
N GLU A 526 24.26 14.00 -2.71
CA GLU A 526 25.50 13.75 -3.47
C GLU A 526 25.50 14.47 -4.82
N SER A 527 24.34 14.57 -5.48
CA SER A 527 24.18 15.32 -6.73
C SER A 527 24.21 16.83 -6.54
N GLY A 528 24.01 17.31 -5.30
CA GLY A 528 23.91 18.73 -4.95
C GLY A 528 22.52 19.32 -5.19
N VAL A 529 21.52 18.51 -5.57
CA VAL A 529 20.10 18.93 -5.62
C VAL A 529 19.63 19.40 -4.25
N LEU A 530 20.03 18.70 -3.18
CA LEU A 530 19.80 19.12 -1.80
C LEU A 530 21.11 19.50 -1.11
N ARG A 531 21.05 20.56 -0.32
CA ARG A 531 22.10 20.97 0.62
C ARG A 531 21.45 21.39 1.93
N PHE A 532 22.11 21.15 3.05
CA PHE A 532 21.62 21.50 4.38
C PHE A 532 22.73 22.12 5.23
N ASP A 533 22.44 23.31 5.77
CA ASP A 533 23.36 24.10 6.62
C ASP A 533 22.62 24.87 7.75
N GLU A 534 21.54 24.38 8.26
CA GLU A 534 20.52 24.93 9.17
C GLU A 534 19.16 25.02 8.47
N THR A 535 19.15 25.25 7.14
CA THR A 535 17.97 25.23 6.29
C THR A 535 18.20 24.32 5.09
N LEU A 536 17.11 23.79 4.54
CA LEU A 536 17.17 22.99 3.32
C LEU A 536 17.23 23.91 2.09
N HIS A 537 18.27 23.74 1.27
CA HIS A 537 18.42 24.41 -0.01
C HIS A 537 18.17 23.41 -1.14
N ILE A 538 17.35 23.81 -2.09
CA ILE A 538 16.98 23.00 -3.26
C ILE A 538 17.57 23.64 -4.51
N ASP A 539 18.43 22.91 -5.23
CA ASP A 539 19.00 23.31 -6.51
C ASP A 539 18.37 22.47 -7.62
N ALA A 540 17.44 23.06 -8.35
CA ALA A 540 16.78 22.43 -9.50
C ALA A 540 17.43 22.80 -10.85
N SER A 541 18.70 23.27 -10.84
CA SER A 541 19.42 23.58 -12.06
C SER A 541 19.64 22.32 -12.93
N ASP A 542 19.80 22.53 -14.24
CA ASP A 542 20.09 21.44 -15.16
C ASP A 542 21.36 20.66 -14.77
N GLU A 543 22.37 21.34 -14.21
CA GLU A 543 23.61 20.70 -13.78
C GLU A 543 23.36 19.73 -12.60
N ALA A 544 22.63 20.17 -11.57
CA ALA A 544 22.31 19.33 -10.41
C ALA A 544 21.41 18.16 -10.82
N TYR A 545 20.45 18.42 -11.68
CA TYR A 545 19.56 17.38 -12.21
C TYR A 545 20.32 16.30 -13.01
N GLU A 546 21.22 16.67 -13.92
CA GLU A 546 21.99 15.69 -14.70
C GLU A 546 22.94 14.85 -13.82
N LYS A 547 23.47 15.43 -12.74
CA LYS A 547 24.23 14.70 -11.72
C LYS A 547 23.33 13.70 -10.99
N LEU A 548 22.12 14.09 -10.63
CA LEU A 548 21.14 13.23 -9.98
C LEU A 548 20.74 12.06 -10.90
N LYS A 549 20.40 12.35 -12.13
CA LYS A 549 20.10 11.35 -13.16
C LYS A 549 21.24 10.34 -13.31
N THR A 550 22.47 10.82 -13.39
CA THR A 550 23.68 9.97 -13.48
C THR A 550 23.80 9.10 -12.22
N TRP A 551 23.59 9.67 -11.04
CA TRP A 551 23.64 8.95 -9.78
C TRP A 551 22.60 7.83 -9.73
N TYR A 552 21.36 8.10 -10.13
CA TYR A 552 20.30 7.09 -10.16
C TYR A 552 20.62 5.94 -11.11
N VAL A 553 21.04 6.25 -12.32
CA VAL A 553 21.39 5.20 -13.32
C VAL A 553 22.53 4.31 -12.80
N GLN A 554 23.60 4.91 -12.26
CA GLN A 554 24.74 4.15 -11.73
C GLN A 554 24.36 3.33 -10.49
N THR A 555 23.61 3.90 -9.56
CA THR A 555 23.17 3.22 -8.34
C THR A 555 22.25 2.05 -8.69
N TYR A 556 21.34 2.24 -9.65
CA TYR A 556 20.45 1.17 -10.11
C TYR A 556 21.20 0.05 -10.84
N GLN A 557 22.20 0.37 -11.65
CA GLN A 557 23.08 -0.64 -12.27
C GLN A 557 23.85 -1.45 -11.21
N ASN A 558 24.34 -0.80 -10.15
CA ASN A 558 24.99 -1.49 -9.02
C ASN A 558 23.99 -2.38 -8.28
N LEU A 559 22.77 -1.92 -8.07
CA LEU A 559 21.70 -2.70 -7.46
C LEU A 559 21.33 -3.90 -8.34
N ALA A 560 21.17 -3.70 -9.65
CA ALA A 560 20.90 -4.78 -10.60
C ALA A 560 21.99 -5.87 -10.57
N ALA A 561 23.27 -5.47 -10.52
CA ALA A 561 24.39 -6.41 -10.36
C ALA A 561 24.30 -7.17 -9.01
N HIS A 562 23.85 -6.51 -7.95
CA HIS A 562 23.61 -7.13 -6.64
C HIS A 562 22.51 -8.20 -6.71
N TYR A 563 21.40 -7.90 -7.38
CA TYR A 563 20.30 -8.84 -7.65
C TYR A 563 20.74 -10.03 -8.53
N LEU A 564 21.45 -9.77 -9.61
CA LEU A 564 21.98 -10.82 -10.48
C LEU A 564 22.91 -11.79 -9.74
N ALA A 565 23.69 -11.28 -8.79
CA ALA A 565 24.55 -12.08 -7.95
C ALA A 565 23.85 -12.69 -6.72
N LYS A 566 22.57 -12.34 -6.49
CA LYS A 566 21.75 -12.76 -5.35
C LYS A 566 22.47 -12.64 -4.00
N LYS A 567 23.16 -11.50 -3.81
CA LYS A 567 23.86 -11.20 -2.56
C LYS A 567 22.89 -10.74 -1.49
N ASP A 568 23.21 -10.99 -0.21
CA ASP A 568 22.41 -10.51 0.90
C ASP A 568 22.13 -9.00 0.82
N ALA A 569 20.87 -8.61 0.98
CA ALA A 569 20.38 -7.23 0.83
C ALA A 569 21.07 -6.24 1.77
N LYS A 570 21.49 -6.68 2.96
CA LYS A 570 22.19 -5.88 3.94
C LYS A 570 23.48 -5.26 3.36
N LEU A 571 24.19 -5.99 2.51
CA LEU A 571 25.45 -5.51 1.90
C LEU A 571 25.24 -4.30 0.97
N PHE A 572 24.06 -4.18 0.37
CA PHE A 572 23.72 -3.00 -0.42
C PHE A 572 23.23 -1.86 0.48
N LEU A 573 22.32 -2.15 1.41
CA LEU A 573 21.74 -1.15 2.30
C LEU A 573 22.79 -0.44 3.15
N GLU A 574 23.79 -1.17 3.67
CA GLU A 574 24.86 -0.62 4.52
C GLU A 574 25.77 0.39 3.81
N GLN A 575 25.69 0.54 2.49
CA GLN A 575 26.37 1.62 1.76
C GLN A 575 25.71 2.99 2.06
N PHE A 576 24.42 3.01 2.42
CA PHE A 576 23.62 4.22 2.60
C PHE A 576 23.15 4.44 4.03
N ALA A 577 22.77 3.36 4.73
CA ALA A 577 22.18 3.42 6.06
C ALA A 577 22.59 2.24 6.94
N ARG A 578 22.57 2.43 8.25
CA ARG A 578 22.82 1.38 9.25
C ARG A 578 21.92 1.55 10.45
N LYS A 579 21.59 0.47 11.16
CA LYS A 579 20.88 0.54 12.45
C LYS A 579 21.79 1.18 13.51
N ASN A 580 21.24 2.10 14.28
CA ASN A 580 21.88 2.68 15.44
C ASN A 580 21.64 1.82 16.71
N GLU A 581 22.11 2.29 17.87
CA GLU A 581 21.93 1.59 19.15
C GLU A 581 20.47 1.52 19.61
N GLU A 582 19.59 2.40 19.11
CA GLU A 582 18.16 2.42 19.40
C GLU A 582 17.34 1.49 18.46
N GLY A 583 17.99 0.85 17.46
CA GLY A 583 17.39 -0.14 16.58
C GLY A 583 16.77 0.40 15.30
N TYR A 584 16.84 1.70 14.99
CA TYR A 584 16.37 2.26 13.72
C TYR A 584 17.53 2.69 12.80
N TYR A 585 17.26 2.75 11.49
CA TYR A 585 18.27 3.12 10.49
C TYR A 585 18.63 4.59 10.54
N VAL A 586 19.90 4.90 10.35
CA VAL A 586 20.43 6.25 10.21
C VAL A 586 21.34 6.33 8.98
N PRO A 587 21.37 7.47 8.26
CA PRO A 587 22.24 7.65 7.11
C PRO A 587 23.72 7.51 7.44
N MET A 588 24.50 6.92 6.53
CA MET A 588 25.96 6.87 6.62
C MET A 588 26.61 8.23 6.35
N ASN A 589 26.02 9.03 5.47
CA ASN A 589 26.49 10.37 5.16
C ASN A 589 26.12 11.34 6.29
N ARG A 590 27.10 12.06 6.84
CA ARG A 590 26.91 12.97 7.98
C ARG A 590 25.95 14.13 7.70
N THR A 591 25.99 14.70 6.50
CA THR A 591 25.12 15.83 6.14
C THR A 591 23.67 15.34 5.98
N VAL A 592 23.46 14.19 5.35
CA VAL A 592 22.14 13.56 5.25
C VAL A 592 21.61 13.22 6.64
N ASN A 593 22.44 12.67 7.52
CA ASN A 593 22.05 12.35 8.89
C ASN A 593 21.67 13.58 9.71
N ALA A 594 22.40 14.69 9.56
CA ALA A 594 22.05 15.95 10.20
C ALA A 594 20.69 16.48 9.73
N PHE A 595 20.40 16.41 8.42
CA PHE A 595 19.10 16.79 7.87
C PHE A 595 17.97 15.86 8.34
N VAL A 596 18.20 14.54 8.32
CA VAL A 596 17.21 13.54 8.79
C VAL A 596 16.85 13.80 10.26
N SER A 597 17.84 14.04 11.12
CA SER A 597 17.60 14.37 12.54
C SER A 597 16.81 15.67 12.69
N TYR A 598 17.21 16.72 11.96
CA TYR A 598 16.51 18.00 11.96
C TYR A 598 15.03 17.85 11.54
N TYR A 599 14.78 17.15 10.42
CA TYR A 599 13.41 16.95 9.94
C TYR A 599 12.57 16.13 10.92
N TRP A 600 13.16 15.08 11.51
CA TRP A 600 12.48 14.24 12.48
C TRP A 600 12.05 15.04 13.71
N GLU A 601 12.94 15.82 14.29
CA GLU A 601 12.61 16.71 15.43
C GLU A 601 11.50 17.69 15.07
N LEU A 602 11.61 18.33 13.91
CA LEU A 602 10.60 19.25 13.41
C LEU A 602 9.25 18.56 13.19
N HIS A 603 9.26 17.33 12.68
CA HIS A 603 8.06 16.53 12.48
C HIS A 603 7.37 16.15 13.80
N GLN A 604 8.14 15.86 14.86
CA GLN A 604 7.58 15.61 16.19
C GLN A 604 6.94 16.89 16.77
N ASP A 605 7.55 18.04 16.54
CA ASP A 605 7.09 19.31 17.10
C ASP A 605 5.87 19.86 16.36
N MET A 606 5.91 19.93 15.04
CA MET A 606 4.90 20.64 14.23
C MET A 606 4.32 19.84 13.06
N GLY A 607 4.56 18.55 12.98
CA GLY A 607 4.10 17.70 11.86
C GLY A 607 2.58 17.68 11.64
N ARG A 608 1.79 18.17 12.60
CA ARG A 608 0.32 18.28 12.53
C ARG A 608 -0.20 19.71 12.59
N GLU A 609 0.71 20.71 12.69
CA GLU A 609 0.28 22.10 12.70
C GLU A 609 -0.19 22.54 11.31
N ILE A 610 -1.41 23.08 11.24
CA ILE A 610 -1.95 23.65 10.01
C ILE A 610 -1.26 24.98 9.74
N ASP A 611 -0.89 25.20 8.48
CA ASP A 611 -0.38 26.50 8.01
C ASP A 611 -1.53 27.49 7.83
N GLU A 612 -1.71 28.37 8.81
CA GLU A 612 -2.75 29.41 8.78
C GLU A 612 -2.48 30.55 7.79
N SER A 613 -1.25 30.64 7.26
CA SER A 613 -0.87 31.66 6.28
C SER A 613 -1.43 31.40 4.88
N ILE A 614 -1.95 30.19 4.63
CA ILE A 614 -2.43 29.76 3.32
C ILE A 614 -3.80 29.11 3.49
N GLN A 615 -4.75 29.52 2.65
CA GLN A 615 -6.09 28.91 2.63
C GLN A 615 -6.17 27.90 1.47
N ARG A 616 -6.69 26.71 1.73
CA ARG A 616 -6.96 25.72 0.66
C ARG A 616 -7.94 26.27 -0.38
N SER A 617 -8.91 27.10 0.05
CA SER A 617 -9.85 27.78 -0.83
C SER A 617 -9.20 28.68 -1.88
N ASP A 618 -7.96 29.13 -1.67
CA ASP A 618 -7.24 29.97 -2.64
C ASP A 618 -6.70 29.14 -3.83
N TRP A 619 -6.75 27.81 -3.71
CA TRP A 619 -6.27 26.84 -4.69
C TRP A 619 -7.38 25.98 -5.33
N LEU A 620 -8.62 26.05 -4.82
CA LEU A 620 -9.80 25.39 -5.39
C LEU A 620 -10.40 26.27 -6.51
#